data_042eef7ea4a9b116137e62f2997af789
#
_entry.id   042eef7ea4a9b116137e62f2997af789
#
_cell.length_a   1.000
_cell.length_b   1.000
_cell.length_c   1.000
_cell.angle_alpha   90.00
_cell.angle_beta   90.00
_cell.angle_gamma   90.00
#
_symmetry.space_group_name_H-M   'P 1'
#
loop_
_entity.id
_entity.type
_entity.pdbx_description
1 polymer ?
#
loop_
_entity_poly.entity_id
_entity_poly.type
_entity_poly.pdbx_seq_one_letter_code
_entity_poly.pdbx_strand_id
1 'polypeptide(L)'
;MLTVEEIKTFIDNDAASSKKSLAKVGVRYYEGEHDIKDYRVFYVDSNGELKEDKHKSNIKICHPFFTENVDQTVQYVLSSKDGFFKSDIPELQAELDAYFNDNEDFDSELADVLTGSLVKGFEHMYAYKNADDRTAFQCADSLGVVEVEARFASDKKDHILYWYVDKVDKDGKKIKRIQAWDSKETYFYRQEEDGKIELDPFEPINPKPHTIYKKGKEDVTYYESFGFIPFIRLDSCKKQHSTLRPIKALIDDYDLMSCGLSNNIQDANEVLYVVKGFEGDNLDELQYNTKTKKMVGVGDDGDVEIRTVDIPYQARQTKLELDEKNIYRFGMALNTSGLKDTNATTNLAIKAAYSLLDLKANKIEKRLKQFLRKLLKIVLAEINEINGTDYQQKDVYFAFDREIPTNEQENAQIELTDAQRKQTEITTLLNIATHLDNETLMQLICEQLDIDYNDIKDKLPEPDENTPYKAQSTIDAIMTEEESEDNSGGDVIE
;
A
#
# COMPACT_ATOMS: atom_id res chain seq x y z
N MET A 1 -23.33 -30.19 1.98
CA MET A 1 -22.03 -30.66 1.45
C MET A 1 -22.06 -30.58 -0.07
N LEU A 2 -21.08 -29.94 -0.69
CA LEU A 2 -20.93 -29.90 -2.13
C LEU A 2 -20.34 -31.25 -2.63
N THR A 3 -20.76 -31.68 -3.79
CA THR A 3 -20.14 -32.85 -4.46
C THR A 3 -18.79 -32.43 -5.06
N VAL A 4 -17.90 -33.40 -5.26
CA VAL A 4 -16.59 -33.16 -5.88
C VAL A 4 -16.71 -32.55 -7.28
N GLU A 5 -17.74 -32.97 -8.03
CA GLU A 5 -18.03 -32.44 -9.36
C GLU A 5 -18.46 -30.96 -9.32
N GLU A 6 -19.30 -30.61 -8.35
CA GLU A 6 -19.70 -29.20 -8.13
C GLU A 6 -18.50 -28.36 -7.73
N ILE A 7 -17.67 -28.83 -6.79
CA ILE A 7 -16.44 -28.14 -6.37
C ILE A 7 -15.55 -27.84 -7.59
N LYS A 8 -15.29 -28.85 -8.42
CA LYS A 8 -14.49 -28.69 -9.63
C LYS A 8 -15.11 -27.66 -10.58
N THR A 9 -16.41 -27.78 -10.82
CA THR A 9 -17.14 -26.88 -11.74
C THR A 9 -17.09 -25.43 -11.26
N PHE A 10 -17.25 -25.17 -9.96
CA PHE A 10 -17.18 -23.81 -9.39
C PHE A 10 -15.77 -23.24 -9.51
N ILE A 11 -14.73 -24.02 -9.22
CA ILE A 11 -13.33 -23.59 -9.33
C ILE A 11 -12.99 -23.27 -10.80
N ASP A 12 -13.33 -24.14 -11.73
CA ASP A 12 -13.02 -23.96 -13.15
C ASP A 12 -13.75 -22.74 -13.73
N ASN A 13 -15.03 -22.54 -13.41
CA ASN A 13 -15.81 -21.40 -13.86
C ASN A 13 -15.29 -20.07 -13.28
N ASP A 14 -14.95 -20.04 -11.99
CA ASP A 14 -14.39 -18.85 -11.35
C ASP A 14 -13.02 -18.51 -11.93
N ALA A 15 -12.15 -19.50 -12.11
CA ALA A 15 -10.82 -19.33 -12.70
C ALA A 15 -10.87 -18.76 -14.13
N ALA A 16 -11.90 -19.13 -14.90
CA ALA A 16 -12.15 -18.65 -16.27
C ALA A 16 -12.88 -17.29 -16.30
N SER A 17 -13.31 -16.75 -15.16
CA SER A 17 -14.06 -15.49 -15.10
C SER A 17 -13.22 -14.31 -15.56
N SER A 18 -13.85 -13.32 -16.18
CA SER A 18 -13.20 -12.08 -16.58
C SER A 18 -12.64 -11.31 -15.38
N LYS A 19 -13.27 -11.42 -14.23
CA LYS A 19 -12.83 -10.82 -12.96
C LYS A 19 -11.48 -11.38 -12.53
N LYS A 20 -11.31 -12.72 -12.53
CA LYS A 20 -10.03 -13.37 -12.18
C LYS A 20 -8.95 -13.10 -13.23
N SER A 21 -9.32 -13.07 -14.51
CA SER A 21 -8.37 -12.71 -15.57
C SER A 21 -7.80 -11.30 -15.38
N LEU A 22 -8.64 -10.32 -15.07
CA LEU A 22 -8.19 -8.96 -14.78
C LEU A 22 -7.36 -8.87 -13.48
N ALA A 23 -7.72 -9.64 -12.46
CA ALA A 23 -6.95 -9.72 -11.22
C ALA A 23 -5.53 -10.28 -11.46
N LYS A 24 -5.40 -11.33 -12.29
CA LYS A 24 -4.08 -11.89 -12.69
C LYS A 24 -3.21 -10.87 -13.43
N VAL A 25 -3.80 -10.01 -14.25
CA VAL A 25 -3.05 -8.91 -14.89
C VAL A 25 -2.52 -7.94 -13.83
N GLY A 26 -3.33 -7.60 -12.82
CA GLY A 26 -2.88 -6.78 -11.69
C GLY A 26 -1.67 -7.38 -10.97
N VAL A 27 -1.72 -8.69 -10.66
CA VAL A 27 -0.61 -9.40 -10.01
C VAL A 27 0.65 -9.36 -10.87
N ARG A 28 0.55 -9.69 -12.16
CA ARG A 28 1.71 -9.64 -13.08
C ARG A 28 2.38 -8.28 -13.08
N TYR A 29 1.60 -7.19 -13.17
CA TYR A 29 2.15 -5.84 -13.18
C TYR A 29 2.75 -5.42 -11.84
N TYR A 30 2.20 -5.91 -10.74
CA TYR A 30 2.77 -5.68 -9.41
C TYR A 30 4.11 -6.42 -9.23
N GLU A 31 4.24 -7.62 -9.80
CA GLU A 31 5.47 -8.43 -9.80
C GLU A 31 6.47 -8.02 -10.91
N GLY A 32 6.22 -6.96 -11.67
CA GLY A 32 7.09 -6.51 -12.74
C GLY A 32 7.05 -7.40 -14.00
N GLU A 33 5.99 -8.18 -14.17
CA GLU A 33 5.75 -9.00 -15.37
C GLU A 33 4.83 -8.27 -16.35
N HIS A 34 5.33 -7.17 -16.94
CA HIS A 34 4.59 -6.32 -17.85
C HIS A 34 4.46 -6.92 -19.26
N ASP A 35 3.46 -6.46 -20.02
CA ASP A 35 3.20 -6.91 -21.39
C ASP A 35 4.38 -6.66 -22.34
N ILE A 36 5.27 -5.72 -22.03
CA ILE A 36 6.50 -5.45 -22.80
C ILE A 36 7.41 -6.69 -22.90
N LYS A 37 7.39 -7.61 -21.93
CA LYS A 37 8.18 -8.84 -21.96
C LYS A 37 7.79 -9.75 -23.12
N ASP A 38 6.53 -9.66 -23.54
CA ASP A 38 6.00 -10.45 -24.66
C ASP A 38 6.12 -9.74 -26.03
N TYR A 39 6.57 -8.47 -26.01
CA TYR A 39 6.72 -7.69 -27.23
C TYR A 39 7.77 -8.31 -28.15
N ARG A 40 7.45 -8.40 -29.45
CA ARG A 40 8.34 -8.91 -30.51
C ARG A 40 8.38 -7.92 -31.67
N VAL A 41 9.55 -7.79 -32.28
CA VAL A 41 9.74 -6.99 -33.49
C VAL A 41 9.58 -7.89 -34.69
N PHE A 42 8.75 -7.47 -35.65
CA PHE A 42 8.50 -8.24 -36.85
C PHE A 42 8.85 -7.44 -38.11
N TYR A 43 9.22 -8.13 -39.18
CA TYR A 43 9.36 -7.57 -40.51
C TYR A 43 8.63 -8.45 -41.51
N VAL A 44 8.32 -7.86 -42.68
CA VAL A 44 7.72 -8.61 -43.79
C VAL A 44 8.87 -9.00 -44.75
N ASP A 45 9.02 -10.29 -45.00
CA ASP A 45 10.04 -10.80 -45.91
C ASP A 45 9.69 -10.54 -47.38
N SER A 46 10.61 -10.92 -48.30
CA SER A 46 10.40 -10.81 -49.76
C SER A 46 9.20 -11.57 -50.30
N ASN A 47 8.68 -12.56 -49.58
CA ASN A 47 7.53 -13.34 -49.95
C ASN A 47 6.22 -12.80 -49.38
N GLY A 48 6.27 -11.70 -48.62
CA GLY A 48 5.11 -11.12 -47.95
C GLY A 48 4.75 -11.80 -46.62
N GLU A 49 5.61 -12.65 -46.09
CA GLU A 49 5.39 -13.34 -44.82
C GLU A 49 5.94 -12.50 -43.64
N LEU A 50 5.18 -12.48 -42.52
CA LEU A 50 5.58 -11.82 -41.29
C LEU A 50 6.59 -12.70 -40.54
N LYS A 51 7.81 -12.22 -40.32
CA LYS A 51 8.88 -12.91 -39.58
C LYS A 51 9.40 -12.09 -38.43
N GLU A 52 9.75 -12.74 -37.32
CA GLU A 52 10.38 -12.08 -36.18
C GLU A 52 11.78 -11.60 -36.55
N ASP A 53 12.07 -10.31 -36.31
CA ASP A 53 13.36 -9.71 -36.55
C ASP A 53 14.31 -9.96 -35.37
N LYS A 54 15.14 -10.97 -35.51
CA LYS A 54 16.15 -11.33 -34.50
C LYS A 54 17.44 -10.51 -34.59
N HIS A 55 17.57 -9.66 -35.61
CA HIS A 55 18.77 -8.85 -35.84
C HIS A 55 18.66 -7.49 -35.13
N LYS A 56 17.46 -6.99 -34.90
CA LYS A 56 17.24 -5.76 -34.12
C LYS A 56 17.31 -6.00 -32.64
N SER A 57 17.85 -5.02 -31.93
CA SER A 57 17.83 -4.99 -30.48
C SER A 57 16.37 -5.04 -29.97
N ASN A 58 16.14 -5.86 -28.95
CA ASN A 58 14.83 -6.01 -28.33
C ASN A 58 14.98 -6.06 -26.81
N ILE A 59 15.57 -5.00 -26.26
CA ILE A 59 15.74 -4.83 -24.81
C ILE A 59 14.35 -4.62 -24.20
N LYS A 60 14.11 -5.25 -23.07
CA LYS A 60 12.83 -5.23 -22.36
C LYS A 60 13.06 -4.83 -20.91
N ILE A 61 12.57 -3.66 -20.56
CA ILE A 61 12.67 -3.09 -19.22
C ILE A 61 11.26 -2.81 -18.75
N CYS A 62 10.90 -3.36 -17.60
CA CYS A 62 9.66 -3.05 -16.92
C CYS A 62 9.93 -1.97 -15.88
N HIS A 63 9.10 -0.93 -15.85
CA HIS A 63 9.20 0.12 -14.85
C HIS A 63 8.11 -0.07 -13.78
N PRO A 64 8.47 -0.35 -12.51
CA PRO A 64 7.55 -0.82 -11.48
C PRO A 64 6.67 0.31 -10.89
N PHE A 65 6.15 1.21 -11.69
CA PHE A 65 5.28 2.30 -11.25
C PHE A 65 4.04 1.83 -10.51
N PHE A 66 3.50 0.67 -10.91
CA PHE A 66 2.32 0.13 -10.26
C PHE A 66 2.62 -0.39 -8.86
N THR A 67 3.74 -1.06 -8.69
CA THR A 67 4.24 -1.54 -7.39
C THR A 67 4.44 -0.35 -6.45
N GLU A 68 5.20 0.65 -6.90
CA GLU A 68 5.44 1.87 -6.13
C GLU A 68 4.12 2.56 -5.72
N ASN A 69 3.19 2.70 -6.66
CA ASN A 69 1.89 3.33 -6.41
C ASN A 69 1.05 2.57 -5.37
N VAL A 70 1.08 1.23 -5.39
CA VAL A 70 0.39 0.39 -4.41
C VAL A 70 1.05 0.50 -3.05
N ASP A 71 2.38 0.34 -2.99
CA ASP A 71 3.15 0.33 -1.75
C ASP A 71 3.06 1.68 -1.02
N GLN A 72 3.22 2.80 -1.74
CA GLN A 72 2.98 4.15 -1.20
C GLN A 72 1.57 4.27 -0.60
N THR A 73 0.57 3.74 -1.31
CA THR A 73 -0.82 3.82 -0.86
C THR A 73 -1.06 3.00 0.40
N VAL A 74 -0.54 1.77 0.45
CA VAL A 74 -0.69 0.86 1.60
C VAL A 74 -0.01 1.47 2.82
N GLN A 75 1.25 1.88 2.69
CA GLN A 75 2.00 2.50 3.78
C GLN A 75 1.32 3.77 4.28
N TYR A 76 0.83 4.63 3.38
CA TYR A 76 0.15 5.86 3.77
C TYR A 76 -1.18 5.63 4.47
N VAL A 77 -1.96 4.62 4.05
CA VAL A 77 -3.25 4.28 4.68
C VAL A 77 -3.04 3.62 6.04
N LEU A 78 -1.99 2.82 6.19
CA LEU A 78 -1.69 2.06 7.41
C LEU A 78 -0.65 2.74 8.34
N SER A 79 -0.39 4.04 8.17
CA SER A 79 0.64 4.77 8.93
C SER A 79 0.27 5.16 10.36
N SER A 80 -0.90 4.76 10.87
CA SER A 80 -1.33 5.13 12.23
C SER A 80 -0.41 4.50 13.29
N LYS A 81 0.24 5.32 14.12
CA LYS A 81 1.15 4.86 15.18
C LYS A 81 0.44 4.16 16.34
N ASP A 82 -0.75 4.65 16.66
CA ASP A 82 -1.48 4.16 17.85
C ASP A 82 -2.48 3.05 17.51
N GLY A 83 -2.42 2.49 16.28
CA GLY A 83 -3.39 1.53 15.79
C GLY A 83 -4.72 2.17 15.38
N PHE A 84 -5.62 1.32 14.87
CA PHE A 84 -6.88 1.79 14.26
C PHE A 84 -8.08 1.65 15.19
N PHE A 85 -8.06 0.72 16.14
CA PHE A 85 -9.18 0.41 17.02
C PHE A 85 -9.08 1.20 18.32
N LYS A 86 -10.05 2.07 18.58
CA LYS A 86 -10.09 2.94 19.77
C LYS A 86 -11.39 2.78 20.52
N SER A 87 -11.32 2.80 21.87
CA SER A 87 -12.46 2.79 22.76
C SER A 87 -12.23 3.71 23.95
N ASP A 88 -13.29 4.35 24.44
CA ASP A 88 -13.24 5.15 25.66
C ASP A 88 -13.33 4.27 26.92
N ILE A 89 -13.52 2.95 26.76
CA ILE A 89 -13.59 1.98 27.86
C ILE A 89 -12.22 1.33 28.01
N PRO A 90 -11.47 1.57 29.13
CA PRO A 90 -10.08 1.11 29.25
C PRO A 90 -9.91 -0.41 29.15
N GLU A 91 -10.83 -1.17 29.73
CA GLU A 91 -10.78 -2.64 29.71
C GLU A 91 -11.00 -3.18 28.27
N LEU A 92 -11.92 -2.54 27.51
CA LEU A 92 -12.13 -2.89 26.11
C LEU A 92 -10.94 -2.47 25.25
N GLN A 93 -10.35 -1.29 25.51
CA GLN A 93 -9.17 -0.83 24.79
C GLN A 93 -8.01 -1.83 24.92
N ALA A 94 -7.73 -2.32 26.13
CA ALA A 94 -6.66 -3.29 26.37
C ALA A 94 -6.89 -4.61 25.59
N GLU A 95 -8.12 -5.07 25.47
CA GLU A 95 -8.44 -6.24 24.64
C GLU A 95 -8.28 -5.94 23.15
N LEU A 96 -8.73 -4.76 22.67
CA LEU A 96 -8.55 -4.34 21.28
C LEU A 96 -7.08 -4.21 20.90
N ASP A 97 -6.25 -3.72 21.80
CA ASP A 97 -4.80 -3.62 21.60
C ASP A 97 -4.21 -5.03 21.44
N ALA A 98 -4.57 -5.96 22.28
CA ALA A 98 -4.08 -7.34 22.23
C ALA A 98 -4.51 -8.11 20.95
N TYR A 99 -5.72 -7.85 20.44
CA TYR A 99 -6.20 -8.51 19.20
C TYR A 99 -5.73 -7.83 17.91
N PHE A 100 -5.55 -6.50 17.94
CA PHE A 100 -5.37 -5.70 16.73
C PHE A 100 -4.17 -4.75 16.78
N ASN A 101 -4.18 -3.74 17.68
CA ASN A 101 -3.24 -2.62 17.60
C ASN A 101 -1.79 -3.00 17.93
N ASP A 102 -1.57 -3.89 18.89
CA ASP A 102 -0.25 -4.39 19.31
C ASP A 102 0.08 -5.77 18.70
N ASN A 103 -0.68 -6.20 17.70
CA ASN A 103 -0.54 -7.51 17.08
C ASN A 103 0.15 -7.41 15.71
N GLU A 104 1.45 -7.64 15.69
CA GLU A 104 2.28 -7.58 14.46
C GLU A 104 1.80 -8.56 13.38
N ASP A 105 1.29 -9.74 13.75
CA ASP A 105 0.75 -10.71 12.77
C ASP A 105 -0.50 -10.13 12.10
N PHE A 106 -1.38 -9.48 12.88
CA PHE A 106 -2.57 -8.84 12.31
C PHE A 106 -2.21 -7.67 11.40
N ASP A 107 -1.24 -6.84 11.77
CA ASP A 107 -0.79 -5.72 10.95
C ASP A 107 -0.23 -6.20 9.61
N SER A 108 0.58 -7.27 9.63
CA SER A 108 1.11 -7.88 8.41
C SER A 108 -0.01 -8.42 7.51
N GLU A 109 -0.94 -9.18 8.08
CA GLU A 109 -2.06 -9.75 7.34
C GLU A 109 -3.02 -8.66 6.80
N LEU A 110 -3.20 -7.56 7.54
CA LEU A 110 -3.99 -6.41 7.10
C LEU A 110 -3.33 -5.69 5.92
N ALA A 111 -2.00 -5.54 5.96
CA ALA A 111 -1.22 -4.96 4.87
C ALA A 111 -1.32 -5.83 3.60
N ASP A 112 -1.24 -7.15 3.74
CA ASP A 112 -1.38 -8.10 2.63
C ASP A 112 -2.79 -8.04 2.02
N VAL A 113 -3.83 -7.98 2.85
CA VAL A 113 -5.22 -7.84 2.38
C VAL A 113 -5.44 -6.52 1.66
N LEU A 114 -4.89 -5.42 2.18
CA LEU A 114 -5.01 -4.11 1.52
C LEU A 114 -4.26 -4.11 0.19
N THR A 115 -3.02 -4.59 0.16
CA THR A 115 -2.20 -4.75 -1.05
C THR A 115 -2.94 -5.59 -2.09
N GLY A 116 -3.39 -6.78 -1.71
CA GLY A 116 -4.15 -7.67 -2.58
C GLY A 116 -5.43 -7.03 -3.12
N SER A 117 -6.15 -6.25 -2.30
CA SER A 117 -7.34 -5.54 -2.73
C SER A 117 -7.05 -4.46 -3.79
N LEU A 118 -5.93 -3.74 -3.67
CA LEU A 118 -5.51 -2.73 -4.64
C LEU A 118 -4.99 -3.35 -5.93
N VAL A 119 -4.23 -4.43 -5.83
CA VAL A 119 -3.62 -5.16 -6.95
C VAL A 119 -4.66 -5.93 -7.74
N LYS A 120 -5.47 -6.74 -7.07
CA LYS A 120 -6.46 -7.65 -7.69
C LYS A 120 -7.86 -7.04 -7.83
N GLY A 121 -8.12 -5.95 -7.06
CA GLY A 121 -9.42 -5.32 -6.99
C GLY A 121 -10.28 -5.79 -5.82
N PHE A 122 -9.92 -6.91 -5.20
CA PHE A 122 -10.55 -7.49 -4.01
C PHE A 122 -9.60 -8.49 -3.35
N GLU A 123 -9.70 -8.61 -2.03
CA GLU A 123 -8.95 -9.62 -1.26
C GLU A 123 -9.81 -10.17 -0.14
N HIS A 124 -9.45 -11.36 0.36
CA HIS A 124 -10.16 -12.01 1.44
C HIS A 124 -9.25 -12.18 2.66
N MET A 125 -9.88 -12.12 3.81
CA MET A 125 -9.30 -12.51 5.09
C MET A 125 -10.28 -13.46 5.77
N TYR A 126 -9.78 -14.48 6.45
CA TYR A 126 -10.62 -15.38 7.21
C TYR A 126 -10.18 -15.44 8.67
N ALA A 127 -11.17 -15.66 9.54
CA ALA A 127 -10.93 -15.85 10.95
C ALA A 127 -10.75 -17.33 11.28
N TYR A 128 -9.81 -17.62 12.18
CA TYR A 128 -9.55 -18.95 12.71
C TYR A 128 -9.17 -18.86 14.19
N LYS A 129 -9.11 -19.99 14.88
CA LYS A 129 -8.58 -20.06 16.26
C LYS A 129 -7.10 -20.41 16.21
N ASN A 130 -6.28 -19.58 16.85
CA ASN A 130 -4.85 -19.83 17.01
C ASN A 130 -4.56 -20.87 18.11
N ALA A 131 -3.28 -21.12 18.41
CA ALA A 131 -2.86 -22.09 19.42
C ALA A 131 -3.29 -21.73 20.85
N ASP A 132 -3.58 -20.46 21.11
CA ASP A 132 -4.02 -19.93 22.39
C ASP A 132 -5.55 -19.85 22.52
N ASP A 133 -6.28 -20.51 21.61
CA ASP A 133 -7.73 -20.48 21.48
C ASP A 133 -8.34 -19.08 21.27
N ARG A 134 -7.52 -18.11 20.83
CA ARG A 134 -7.96 -16.77 20.47
C ARG A 134 -8.25 -16.66 18.97
N THR A 135 -9.21 -15.82 18.62
CA THR A 135 -9.49 -15.52 17.22
C THR A 135 -8.32 -14.76 16.61
N ALA A 136 -7.78 -15.30 15.53
CA ALA A 136 -6.77 -14.68 14.67
C ALA A 136 -7.28 -14.58 13.23
N PHE A 137 -6.60 -13.80 12.42
CA PHE A 137 -6.99 -13.53 11.05
C PHE A 137 -5.84 -13.86 10.11
N GLN A 138 -6.18 -14.37 8.93
CA GLN A 138 -5.20 -14.67 7.90
C GLN A 138 -5.71 -14.24 6.53
N CYS A 139 -4.83 -13.67 5.71
CA CYS A 139 -5.10 -13.34 4.32
C CYS A 139 -5.28 -14.61 3.50
N ALA A 140 -6.29 -14.64 2.65
CA ALA A 140 -6.53 -15.72 1.71
C ALA A 140 -6.47 -15.16 0.28
N ASP A 141 -5.52 -15.65 -0.52
CA ASP A 141 -5.37 -15.21 -1.89
C ASP A 141 -6.68 -15.34 -2.67
N SER A 142 -7.25 -14.20 -3.01
CA SER A 142 -8.53 -14.14 -3.72
C SER A 142 -8.52 -14.80 -5.09
N LEU A 143 -7.36 -15.09 -5.67
CA LEU A 143 -7.29 -15.90 -6.89
C LEU A 143 -7.70 -17.35 -6.63
N GLY A 144 -7.50 -17.83 -5.40
CA GLY A 144 -7.91 -19.16 -4.95
C GLY A 144 -9.26 -19.21 -4.23
N VAL A 145 -9.87 -18.07 -3.90
CA VAL A 145 -11.16 -18.03 -3.19
C VAL A 145 -12.32 -17.95 -4.16
N VAL A 146 -13.27 -18.88 -4.06
CA VAL A 146 -14.49 -18.96 -4.86
C VAL A 146 -15.71 -18.78 -3.96
N GLU A 147 -16.50 -17.76 -4.22
CA GLU A 147 -17.74 -17.49 -3.50
C GLU A 147 -18.92 -18.20 -4.18
N VAL A 148 -19.53 -19.15 -3.49
CA VAL A 148 -20.73 -19.87 -3.97
C VAL A 148 -21.96 -19.23 -3.38
N GLU A 149 -22.80 -18.61 -4.23
CA GLU A 149 -24.03 -17.94 -3.80
C GLU A 149 -25.11 -18.95 -3.40
N ALA A 150 -25.90 -18.61 -2.39
CA ALA A 150 -27.02 -19.41 -1.97
C ALA A 150 -28.13 -19.43 -3.06
N ARG A 151 -28.72 -20.58 -3.30
CA ARG A 151 -29.69 -20.81 -4.36
C ARG A 151 -30.95 -19.92 -4.31
N PHE A 152 -31.32 -19.45 -3.11
CA PHE A 152 -32.54 -18.67 -2.87
C PHE A 152 -32.31 -17.27 -2.27
N ALA A 153 -31.07 -16.87 -2.04
CA ALA A 153 -30.71 -15.58 -1.48
C ALA A 153 -29.36 -15.12 -2.06
N SER A 154 -29.42 -14.32 -3.11
CA SER A 154 -28.24 -13.84 -3.84
C SER A 154 -27.30 -12.94 -3.01
N ASP A 155 -27.75 -12.45 -1.85
CA ASP A 155 -26.96 -11.67 -0.90
C ASP A 155 -26.24 -12.56 0.16
N LYS A 156 -26.53 -13.86 0.18
CA LYS A 156 -25.94 -14.85 1.10
C LYS A 156 -25.10 -15.86 0.34
N LYS A 157 -23.95 -16.18 0.93
CA LYS A 157 -23.06 -17.22 0.44
C LYS A 157 -23.41 -18.52 1.15
N ASP A 158 -23.51 -19.58 0.36
CA ASP A 158 -23.80 -20.91 0.86
C ASP A 158 -22.52 -21.64 1.25
N HIS A 159 -21.49 -21.48 0.43
CA HIS A 159 -20.17 -22.01 0.67
C HIS A 159 -19.09 -21.03 0.17
N ILE A 160 -17.89 -21.14 0.74
CA ILE A 160 -16.66 -20.58 0.17
C ILE A 160 -15.69 -21.72 -0.08
N LEU A 161 -15.17 -21.79 -1.31
CA LEU A 161 -14.09 -22.70 -1.63
C LEU A 161 -12.79 -21.90 -1.62
N TYR A 162 -11.78 -22.41 -0.92
CA TYR A 162 -10.44 -21.83 -0.91
C TYR A 162 -9.45 -22.91 -1.33
N TRP A 163 -8.75 -22.68 -2.45
CA TRP A 163 -7.76 -23.60 -2.96
C TRP A 163 -6.42 -22.92 -3.15
N TYR A 164 -5.36 -23.64 -2.86
CA TYR A 164 -3.98 -23.20 -3.00
C TYR A 164 -3.06 -24.39 -3.27
N VAL A 165 -1.85 -24.10 -3.77
CA VAL A 165 -0.79 -25.09 -3.91
C VAL A 165 -0.11 -25.26 -2.56
N ASP A 166 -0.36 -26.38 -1.89
CA ASP A 166 0.19 -26.69 -0.57
C ASP A 166 1.69 -27.02 -0.66
N LYS A 167 2.06 -27.88 -1.60
CA LYS A 167 3.46 -28.26 -1.82
C LYS A 167 3.68 -28.76 -3.24
N VAL A 168 4.96 -28.78 -3.61
CA VAL A 168 5.45 -29.43 -4.82
C VAL A 168 6.24 -30.66 -4.37
N ASP A 169 5.90 -31.83 -4.90
CA ASP A 169 6.61 -33.07 -4.56
C ASP A 169 7.99 -33.14 -5.22
N LYS A 170 8.74 -34.23 -4.95
CA LYS A 170 10.10 -34.44 -5.47
C LYS A 170 10.14 -34.58 -7.00
N ASP A 171 9.03 -34.96 -7.60
CA ASP A 171 8.88 -35.13 -9.05
C ASP A 171 8.36 -33.83 -9.73
N GLY A 172 8.24 -32.75 -9.00
CA GLY A 172 7.77 -31.45 -9.47
C GLY A 172 6.25 -31.36 -9.59
N LYS A 173 5.50 -32.34 -9.10
CA LYS A 173 4.03 -32.34 -9.15
C LYS A 173 3.46 -31.43 -8.09
N LYS A 174 2.53 -30.57 -8.50
CA LYS A 174 1.83 -29.66 -7.60
C LYS A 174 0.71 -30.38 -6.87
N ILE A 175 0.72 -30.28 -5.55
CA ILE A 175 -0.35 -30.78 -4.69
C ILE A 175 -1.21 -29.59 -4.30
N LYS A 176 -2.44 -29.58 -4.78
CA LYS A 176 -3.44 -28.56 -4.44
C LYS A 176 -4.26 -29.04 -3.24
N ARG A 177 -4.45 -28.15 -2.28
CA ARG A 177 -5.38 -28.32 -1.18
C ARG A 177 -6.61 -27.46 -1.43
N ILE A 178 -7.80 -28.02 -1.21
CA ILE A 178 -9.06 -27.33 -1.39
C ILE A 178 -9.84 -27.43 -0.08
N GLN A 179 -10.28 -26.30 0.41
CA GLN A 179 -11.10 -26.17 1.61
C GLN A 179 -12.49 -25.70 1.18
N ALA A 180 -13.51 -26.41 1.57
CA ALA A 180 -14.90 -26.02 1.37
C ALA A 180 -15.52 -25.64 2.71
N TRP A 181 -15.79 -24.36 2.89
CA TRP A 181 -16.31 -23.76 4.11
C TRP A 181 -17.82 -23.55 4.00
N ASP A 182 -18.55 -24.02 4.99
CA ASP A 182 -19.94 -23.64 5.21
C ASP A 182 -20.13 -22.84 6.50
N SER A 183 -21.33 -22.67 7.02
CA SER A 183 -21.58 -21.91 8.25
C SER A 183 -21.17 -22.63 9.53
N LYS A 184 -20.82 -23.90 9.48
CA LYS A 184 -20.56 -24.75 10.65
C LYS A 184 -19.20 -25.40 10.64
N GLU A 185 -18.74 -25.86 9.48
CA GLU A 185 -17.57 -26.72 9.37
C GLU A 185 -16.83 -26.52 8.03
N THR A 186 -15.62 -27.05 7.97
CA THR A 186 -14.74 -26.99 6.80
C THR A 186 -14.42 -28.41 6.35
N TYR A 187 -14.63 -28.68 5.08
CA TYR A 187 -14.24 -29.92 4.41
C TYR A 187 -12.90 -29.72 3.71
N PHE A 188 -11.97 -30.63 3.91
CA PHE A 188 -10.65 -30.60 3.30
C PHE A 188 -10.54 -31.63 2.21
N TYR A 189 -10.10 -31.19 1.02
CA TYR A 189 -9.86 -32.03 -0.14
C TYR A 189 -8.42 -31.81 -0.62
N ARG A 190 -7.91 -32.81 -1.30
CA ARG A 190 -6.60 -32.80 -1.93
C ARG A 190 -6.73 -33.16 -3.40
N GLN A 191 -5.91 -32.54 -4.24
CA GLN A 191 -5.78 -32.84 -5.66
C GLN A 191 -4.29 -32.89 -6.02
N GLU A 192 -3.85 -34.02 -6.58
CA GLU A 192 -2.49 -34.18 -7.11
C GLU A 192 -2.49 -33.79 -8.60
N GLU A 193 -1.76 -32.72 -8.96
CA GLU A 193 -1.77 -32.12 -10.29
C GLU A 193 -3.21 -31.89 -10.81
N ASP A 194 -3.52 -32.45 -11.97
CA ASP A 194 -4.87 -32.43 -12.58
C ASP A 194 -5.63 -33.73 -12.32
N GLY A 195 -5.25 -34.46 -11.28
CA GLY A 195 -5.89 -35.67 -10.82
C GLY A 195 -7.30 -35.49 -10.28
N LYS A 196 -7.84 -36.52 -9.70
CA LYS A 196 -9.15 -36.45 -9.02
C LYS A 196 -9.03 -35.65 -7.73
N ILE A 197 -10.08 -34.92 -7.41
CA ILE A 197 -10.25 -34.29 -6.12
C ILE A 197 -10.77 -35.36 -5.16
N GLU A 198 -10.06 -35.58 -4.05
CA GLU A 198 -10.41 -36.58 -3.04
C GLU A 198 -10.38 -35.92 -1.67
N LEU A 199 -11.09 -36.49 -0.69
CA LEU A 199 -10.99 -36.03 0.70
C LEU A 199 -9.54 -36.15 1.17
N ASP A 200 -9.04 -35.13 1.89
CA ASP A 200 -7.68 -35.13 2.39
C ASP A 200 -7.49 -36.20 3.48
N PRO A 201 -6.71 -37.26 3.25
CA PRO A 201 -6.52 -38.34 4.20
C PRO A 201 -5.61 -37.96 5.38
N PHE A 202 -4.89 -36.82 5.26
CA PHE A 202 -4.00 -36.34 6.30
C PHE A 202 -4.68 -35.41 7.31
N GLU A 203 -5.93 -35.01 7.06
CA GLU A 203 -6.71 -34.24 8.01
C GLU A 203 -7.42 -35.21 8.97
N PRO A 204 -7.03 -35.23 10.27
CA PRO A 204 -7.52 -36.24 11.22
C PRO A 204 -9.01 -36.10 11.53
N ILE A 205 -9.57 -34.89 11.37
CA ILE A 205 -10.99 -34.60 11.53
C ILE A 205 -11.47 -33.92 10.24
N ASN A 206 -12.30 -34.62 9.46
CA ASN A 206 -12.85 -34.12 8.22
C ASN A 206 -14.30 -34.59 8.03
N PRO A 207 -15.32 -33.70 8.15
CA PRO A 207 -15.20 -32.25 8.26
C PRO A 207 -14.72 -31.79 9.65
N LYS A 208 -14.03 -30.64 9.66
CA LYS A 208 -13.51 -30.01 10.87
C LYS A 208 -14.40 -28.82 11.27
N PRO A 209 -14.93 -28.78 12.49
CA PRO A 209 -15.61 -27.59 13.01
C PRO A 209 -14.72 -26.35 12.96
N HIS A 210 -15.32 -25.15 12.83
CA HIS A 210 -14.53 -23.92 12.73
C HIS A 210 -13.67 -23.65 13.96
N THR A 211 -14.17 -24.01 15.13
CA THR A 211 -13.48 -23.81 16.43
C THR A 211 -13.43 -25.13 17.19
N ILE A 212 -12.25 -25.45 17.71
CA ILE A 212 -12.02 -26.61 18.57
C ILE A 212 -11.20 -26.08 19.74
N TYR A 213 -11.77 -26.10 20.96
CA TYR A 213 -11.10 -25.57 22.14
C TYR A 213 -11.34 -26.43 23.37
N LYS A 214 -10.50 -26.26 24.41
CA LYS A 214 -10.64 -26.90 25.72
C LYS A 214 -11.00 -25.81 26.72
N LYS A 215 -12.09 -26.02 27.47
CA LYS A 215 -12.55 -25.08 28.50
C LYS A 215 -12.21 -25.59 29.89
N GLY A 216 -11.44 -24.81 30.63
CA GLY A 216 -11.09 -25.12 32.03
C GLY A 216 -10.06 -26.24 32.20
N LYS A 217 -10.04 -26.82 33.42
CA LYS A 217 -9.14 -27.94 33.80
C LYS A 217 -9.67 -29.32 33.39
N GLU A 218 -10.83 -29.36 32.79
CA GLU A 218 -11.44 -30.60 32.30
C GLU A 218 -10.87 -30.94 30.94
N ASP A 219 -10.55 -32.20 30.72
CA ASP A 219 -10.00 -32.70 29.45
C ASP A 219 -11.11 -32.88 28.39
N VAL A 220 -12.09 -31.97 28.40
CA VAL A 220 -13.23 -31.95 27.49
C VAL A 220 -12.93 -31.01 26.34
N THR A 221 -12.96 -31.52 25.11
CA THR A 221 -12.81 -30.75 23.90
C THR A 221 -14.18 -30.34 23.36
N TYR A 222 -14.36 -29.05 23.14
CA TYR A 222 -15.56 -28.46 22.54
C TYR A 222 -15.38 -28.28 21.06
N TYR A 223 -16.43 -28.56 20.28
CA TYR A 223 -16.48 -28.46 18.83
C TYR A 223 -17.58 -27.47 18.47
N GLU A 224 -17.21 -26.27 18.10
CA GLU A 224 -18.15 -25.18 17.84
C GLU A 224 -17.89 -24.50 16.47
N SER A 225 -18.76 -23.57 16.12
CA SER A 225 -18.63 -22.82 14.88
C SER A 225 -18.87 -21.33 15.11
N PHE A 226 -18.39 -20.49 14.22
CA PHE A 226 -18.73 -19.06 14.20
C PHE A 226 -20.22 -18.81 13.87
N GLY A 227 -20.97 -19.82 13.43
CA GLY A 227 -22.37 -19.68 13.00
C GLY A 227 -22.54 -19.00 11.63
N PHE A 228 -21.44 -18.63 10.98
CA PHE A 228 -21.37 -18.06 9.64
C PHE A 228 -20.03 -18.42 8.99
N ILE A 229 -19.90 -18.19 7.69
CA ILE A 229 -18.63 -18.44 6.99
C ILE A 229 -17.64 -17.32 7.34
N PRO A 230 -16.50 -17.63 8.00
CA PRO A 230 -15.60 -16.63 8.57
C PRO A 230 -14.68 -15.95 7.53
N PHE A 231 -15.11 -15.81 6.29
CA PHE A 231 -14.40 -15.12 5.22
C PHE A 231 -14.97 -13.72 5.02
N ILE A 232 -14.10 -12.74 5.09
CA ILE A 232 -14.45 -11.33 4.93
C ILE A 232 -13.68 -10.76 3.77
N ARG A 233 -14.38 -10.14 2.80
CA ARG A 233 -13.77 -9.57 1.60
C ARG A 233 -13.61 -8.07 1.75
N LEU A 234 -12.41 -7.58 1.40
CA LEU A 234 -12.10 -6.17 1.17
C LEU A 234 -12.11 -5.87 -0.33
N ASP A 235 -13.01 -4.99 -0.74
CA ASP A 235 -13.11 -4.55 -2.14
C ASP A 235 -12.45 -3.18 -2.31
N SER A 236 -11.57 -3.02 -3.31
CA SER A 236 -10.97 -1.72 -3.67
C SER A 236 -12.03 -0.69 -4.08
N CYS A 237 -13.04 -1.15 -4.81
CA CYS A 237 -14.19 -0.37 -5.25
C CYS A 237 -15.42 -1.27 -5.46
N LYS A 238 -16.60 -0.67 -5.67
CA LYS A 238 -17.85 -1.41 -5.90
C LYS A 238 -17.76 -2.41 -7.06
N LYS A 239 -16.98 -2.08 -8.10
CA LYS A 239 -16.82 -2.93 -9.29
C LYS A 239 -15.66 -3.92 -9.18
N GLN A 240 -14.93 -3.92 -8.07
CA GLN A 240 -13.79 -4.82 -7.83
C GLN A 240 -12.71 -4.76 -8.92
N HIS A 241 -12.34 -3.54 -9.32
CA HIS A 241 -11.29 -3.31 -10.29
C HIS A 241 -9.96 -3.04 -9.59
N SER A 242 -8.88 -3.60 -10.15
CA SER A 242 -7.51 -3.24 -9.79
C SER A 242 -7.27 -1.74 -9.97
N THR A 243 -6.45 -1.15 -9.09
CA THR A 243 -5.98 0.23 -9.22
C THR A 243 -5.00 0.43 -10.37
N LEU A 244 -4.53 -0.64 -11.00
CA LEU A 244 -3.78 -0.63 -12.26
C LEU A 244 -4.60 -0.06 -13.42
N ARG A 245 -5.92 -0.28 -13.43
CA ARG A 245 -6.78 -0.01 -14.58
C ARG A 245 -6.64 1.38 -15.20
N PRO A 246 -6.59 2.49 -14.44
CA PRO A 246 -6.47 3.84 -15.01
C PRO A 246 -5.08 4.14 -15.57
N ILE A 247 -4.04 3.42 -15.18
CA ILE A 247 -2.65 3.72 -15.51
C ILE A 247 -1.97 2.66 -16.38
N LYS A 248 -2.57 1.48 -16.58
CA LYS A 248 -1.96 0.39 -17.34
C LYS A 248 -1.47 0.83 -18.72
N ALA A 249 -2.33 1.47 -19.50
CA ALA A 249 -1.97 1.89 -20.84
C ALA A 249 -0.81 2.91 -20.88
N LEU A 250 -0.70 3.75 -19.85
CA LEU A 250 0.42 4.69 -19.72
C LEU A 250 1.72 3.97 -19.35
N ILE A 251 1.65 2.97 -18.49
CA ILE A 251 2.81 2.13 -18.13
C ILE A 251 3.28 1.36 -19.38
N ASP A 252 2.35 0.77 -20.14
CA ASP A 252 2.67 0.04 -21.36
C ASP A 252 3.36 0.96 -22.39
N ASP A 253 2.88 2.19 -22.53
CA ASP A 253 3.45 3.17 -23.45
C ASP A 253 4.83 3.66 -22.98
N TYR A 254 4.97 3.92 -21.67
CA TYR A 254 6.25 4.28 -21.05
C TYR A 254 7.31 3.19 -21.28
N ASP A 255 6.97 1.94 -20.98
CA ASP A 255 7.85 0.79 -21.17
C ASP A 255 8.27 0.65 -22.62
N LEU A 256 7.32 0.77 -23.55
CA LEU A 256 7.58 0.71 -24.99
C LEU A 256 8.50 1.84 -25.48
N MET A 257 8.25 3.08 -25.02
CA MET A 257 9.07 4.25 -25.39
C MET A 257 10.48 4.17 -24.80
N SER A 258 10.61 3.74 -23.54
CA SER A 258 11.90 3.57 -22.87
C SER A 258 12.73 2.45 -23.51
N CYS A 259 12.13 1.28 -23.73
CA CYS A 259 12.78 0.18 -24.44
C CYS A 259 13.16 0.57 -25.87
N GLY A 260 12.27 1.29 -26.57
CA GLY A 260 12.54 1.78 -27.91
C GLY A 260 13.72 2.78 -27.96
N LEU A 261 13.88 3.63 -26.95
CA LEU A 261 15.05 4.50 -26.82
C LEU A 261 16.33 3.69 -26.61
N SER A 262 16.31 2.73 -25.69
CA SER A 262 17.44 1.85 -25.42
C SER A 262 17.83 1.02 -26.63
N ASN A 263 16.86 0.46 -27.35
CA ASN A 263 17.09 -0.29 -28.59
C ASN A 263 17.71 0.59 -29.68
N ASN A 264 17.19 1.81 -29.87
CA ASN A 264 17.74 2.74 -30.85
C ASN A 264 19.17 3.19 -30.55
N ILE A 265 19.48 3.42 -29.27
CA ILE A 265 20.85 3.76 -28.85
C ILE A 265 21.79 2.58 -29.13
N GLN A 266 21.35 1.35 -28.88
CA GLN A 266 22.14 0.16 -29.17
C GLN A 266 22.33 -0.06 -30.67
N ASP A 267 21.26 0.06 -31.44
CA ASP A 267 21.28 -0.12 -32.91
C ASP A 267 21.99 1.06 -33.62
N ALA A 268 22.00 2.27 -33.02
CA ALA A 268 22.71 3.42 -33.58
C ALA A 268 24.24 3.23 -33.62
N ASN A 269 24.79 2.26 -32.88
CA ASN A 269 26.17 1.84 -33.06
C ASN A 269 26.39 1.09 -34.38
N GLU A 270 25.32 0.66 -35.06
CA GLU A 270 25.37 0.11 -36.42
C GLU A 270 25.34 1.25 -37.41
N VAL A 271 26.50 1.50 -37.97
CA VAL A 271 26.69 2.55 -39.01
C VAL A 271 26.17 2.04 -40.36
N LEU A 272 25.35 2.82 -41.04
CA LEU A 272 24.96 2.54 -42.43
C LEU A 272 26.05 2.99 -43.38
N TYR A 273 26.71 2.02 -44.00
CA TYR A 273 27.70 2.29 -45.05
C TYR A 273 26.99 2.35 -46.40
N VAL A 274 27.05 3.49 -47.06
CA VAL A 274 26.59 3.66 -48.41
C VAL A 274 27.84 3.59 -49.33
N VAL A 275 28.04 2.43 -49.95
CA VAL A 275 29.20 2.18 -50.79
C VAL A 275 28.79 2.37 -52.25
N LYS A 276 29.48 3.27 -52.98
CA LYS A 276 29.35 3.49 -54.41
C LYS A 276 30.56 2.89 -55.11
N GLY A 277 30.37 2.21 -56.24
CA GLY A 277 31.45 1.65 -57.03
C GLY A 277 32.20 0.52 -56.29
N PHE A 278 31.50 -0.36 -55.54
CA PHE A 278 32.12 -1.51 -54.92
C PHE A 278 32.67 -2.49 -55.94
N GLU A 279 33.97 -2.79 -55.84
CA GLU A 279 34.65 -3.77 -56.65
C GLU A 279 34.72 -5.13 -55.94
N GLY A 280 33.60 -5.82 -55.86
CA GLY A 280 33.50 -7.11 -55.24
C GLY A 280 32.32 -7.92 -55.80
N ASP A 281 32.38 -9.26 -55.71
CA ASP A 281 31.44 -10.15 -56.40
C ASP A 281 30.09 -10.29 -55.66
N ASN A 282 30.01 -9.96 -54.37
CA ASN A 282 28.75 -10.11 -53.64
C ASN A 282 28.64 -9.20 -52.40
N LEU A 283 27.39 -9.00 -51.93
CA LEU A 283 27.07 -8.20 -50.75
C LEU A 283 27.55 -8.81 -49.43
N ASP A 284 27.73 -10.12 -49.38
CA ASP A 284 28.20 -10.82 -48.16
C ASP A 284 29.68 -10.52 -47.91
N GLU A 285 30.48 -10.42 -48.97
CA GLU A 285 31.87 -10.00 -48.90
C GLU A 285 32.00 -8.51 -48.47
N LEU A 286 31.11 -7.66 -48.96
CA LEU A 286 31.03 -6.27 -48.54
C LEU A 286 30.70 -6.17 -47.05
N GLN A 287 29.71 -6.91 -46.62
CA GLN A 287 29.29 -6.96 -45.21
C GLN A 287 30.43 -7.46 -44.32
N TYR A 288 31.09 -8.56 -44.69
CA TYR A 288 32.22 -9.10 -43.96
C TYR A 288 33.39 -8.12 -43.89
N ASN A 289 33.77 -7.49 -45.00
CA ASN A 289 34.86 -6.52 -45.07
C ASN A 289 34.55 -5.28 -44.22
N THR A 290 33.31 -4.78 -44.28
CA THR A 290 32.86 -3.62 -43.51
C THR A 290 32.83 -3.90 -42.00
N LYS A 291 32.24 -5.05 -41.57
CA LYS A 291 32.10 -5.39 -40.17
C LYS A 291 33.37 -5.93 -39.51
N THR A 292 34.14 -6.74 -40.26
CA THR A 292 35.27 -7.48 -39.68
C THR A 292 36.61 -6.84 -39.98
N LYS A 293 36.88 -6.53 -41.26
CA LYS A 293 38.12 -5.92 -41.69
C LYS A 293 38.14 -4.41 -41.53
N LYS A 294 36.95 -3.78 -41.44
CA LYS A 294 36.76 -2.30 -41.43
C LYS A 294 37.42 -1.60 -42.62
N MET A 295 37.47 -2.29 -43.75
CA MET A 295 38.03 -1.80 -45.01
C MET A 295 37.12 -2.23 -46.16
N VAL A 296 36.90 -1.34 -47.13
CA VAL A 296 36.13 -1.58 -48.33
C VAL A 296 36.92 -1.07 -49.54
N GLY A 297 37.09 -1.94 -50.52
CA GLY A 297 37.66 -1.53 -51.82
C GLY A 297 36.57 -0.87 -52.67
N VAL A 298 36.88 0.30 -53.22
CA VAL A 298 36.00 1.03 -54.16
C VAL A 298 36.79 1.35 -55.40
N GLY A 299 36.13 1.42 -56.60
CA GLY A 299 36.75 1.81 -57.83
C GLY A 299 37.18 3.29 -57.86
N ASP A 300 37.86 3.72 -58.96
CA ASP A 300 38.43 5.03 -59.06
C ASP A 300 37.43 6.19 -58.87
N ASP A 301 36.15 5.99 -59.19
CA ASP A 301 35.07 6.97 -58.98
C ASP A 301 34.16 6.52 -57.73
N GLY A 302 34.65 5.60 -56.94
CA GLY A 302 33.91 5.06 -55.82
C GLY A 302 33.97 5.94 -54.56
N ASP A 303 32.97 5.83 -53.70
CA ASP A 303 32.88 6.55 -52.44
C ASP A 303 32.23 5.71 -51.37
N VAL A 304 32.62 5.96 -50.14
CA VAL A 304 32.01 5.34 -48.94
C VAL A 304 31.45 6.43 -48.03
N GLU A 305 30.17 6.62 -48.06
CA GLU A 305 29.49 7.56 -47.19
C GLU A 305 28.98 6.82 -45.90
N ILE A 306 29.36 7.35 -44.77
CA ILE A 306 28.88 6.84 -43.49
C ILE A 306 27.66 7.67 -43.08
N ARG A 307 26.52 7.02 -42.92
CA ARG A 307 25.30 7.67 -42.43
C ARG A 307 24.91 7.11 -41.09
N THR A 308 24.70 7.99 -40.14
CA THR A 308 24.10 7.66 -38.83
C THR A 308 22.62 8.02 -38.86
N VAL A 309 21.81 7.23 -38.17
CA VAL A 309 20.39 7.56 -38.03
C VAL A 309 20.24 8.47 -36.82
N ASP A 310 19.69 9.67 -37.04
CA ASP A 310 19.40 10.58 -35.95
C ASP A 310 18.27 9.99 -35.05
N ILE A 311 18.58 9.85 -33.77
CA ILE A 311 17.60 9.40 -32.79
C ILE A 311 16.85 10.63 -32.26
N PRO A 312 15.51 10.69 -32.33
CA PRO A 312 14.74 11.82 -31.82
C PRO A 312 14.64 11.75 -30.27
N TYR A 313 15.81 11.80 -29.58
CA TYR A 313 15.89 11.57 -28.14
C TYR A 313 15.12 12.61 -27.33
N GLN A 314 15.13 13.89 -27.74
CA GLN A 314 14.41 14.96 -27.05
C GLN A 314 12.89 14.73 -27.03
N ALA A 315 12.32 14.35 -28.18
CA ALA A 315 10.90 14.04 -28.27
C ALA A 315 10.53 12.83 -27.39
N ARG A 316 11.39 11.81 -27.34
CA ARG A 316 11.18 10.63 -26.49
C ARG A 316 11.32 10.95 -25.01
N GLN A 317 12.34 11.73 -24.63
CA GLN A 317 12.51 12.18 -23.25
C GLN A 317 11.29 12.97 -22.77
N THR A 318 10.84 13.97 -23.56
CA THR A 318 9.64 14.75 -23.22
C THR A 318 8.40 13.86 -23.08
N LYS A 319 8.27 12.83 -23.93
CA LYS A 319 7.16 11.88 -23.84
C LYS A 319 7.22 11.03 -22.55
N LEU A 320 8.41 10.52 -22.21
CA LEU A 320 8.63 9.77 -20.97
C LEU A 320 8.31 10.61 -19.73
N GLU A 321 8.77 11.85 -19.66
CA GLU A 321 8.47 12.77 -18.57
C GLU A 321 6.97 13.07 -18.46
N LEU A 322 6.27 13.21 -19.58
CA LEU A 322 4.83 13.42 -19.62
C LEU A 322 4.06 12.17 -19.13
N ASP A 323 4.48 10.98 -19.57
CA ASP A 323 3.85 9.72 -19.18
C ASP A 323 4.08 9.43 -17.69
N GLU A 324 5.29 9.61 -17.18
CA GLU A 324 5.59 9.50 -15.75
C GLU A 324 4.68 10.43 -14.94
N LYS A 325 4.61 11.71 -15.28
CA LYS A 325 3.74 12.66 -14.61
C LYS A 325 2.27 12.23 -14.62
N ASN A 326 1.79 11.69 -15.75
CA ASN A 326 0.41 11.24 -15.88
C ASN A 326 0.16 9.92 -15.12
N ILE A 327 1.13 9.00 -15.05
CA ILE A 327 1.05 7.77 -14.27
C ILE A 327 0.82 8.10 -12.79
N TYR A 328 1.62 8.97 -12.19
CA TYR A 328 1.43 9.40 -10.81
C TYR A 328 0.12 10.16 -10.61
N ARG A 329 -0.22 11.08 -11.53
CA ARG A 329 -1.46 11.87 -11.45
C ARG A 329 -2.71 10.99 -11.50
N PHE A 330 -2.81 10.08 -12.47
CA PHE A 330 -3.99 9.22 -12.64
C PHE A 330 -3.99 8.03 -11.68
N GLY A 331 -2.82 7.59 -11.24
CA GLY A 331 -2.65 6.64 -10.14
C GLY A 331 -2.96 7.23 -8.77
N MET A 332 -3.05 8.58 -8.67
CA MET A 332 -3.23 9.30 -7.40
C MET A 332 -2.12 8.92 -6.40
N ALA A 333 -0.87 8.94 -6.86
CA ALA A 333 0.32 8.65 -6.08
C ALA A 333 1.21 9.89 -5.97
N LEU A 334 2.15 9.86 -5.03
CA LEU A 334 3.11 10.91 -4.79
C LEU A 334 4.28 10.77 -5.78
N ASN A 335 4.49 11.77 -6.63
CA ASN A 335 5.72 11.89 -7.42
C ASN A 335 6.75 12.69 -6.62
N THR A 336 7.81 12.03 -6.18
CA THR A 336 8.89 12.64 -5.38
C THR A 336 9.93 13.35 -6.25
N SER A 337 9.94 13.13 -7.57
CA SER A 337 10.94 13.71 -8.47
C SER A 337 10.93 15.25 -8.45
N GLY A 338 9.74 15.86 -8.38
CA GLY A 338 9.58 17.31 -8.27
C GLY A 338 9.90 17.92 -6.90
N LEU A 339 10.01 17.10 -5.84
CA LEU A 339 10.32 17.59 -4.49
C LEU A 339 11.84 17.71 -4.24
N LYS A 340 12.66 17.02 -5.03
CA LYS A 340 14.13 17.00 -4.85
C LYS A 340 14.80 18.29 -5.32
N ASP A 341 14.19 19.06 -6.21
CA ASP A 341 14.78 20.26 -6.82
C ASP A 341 14.50 21.57 -6.06
N THR A 342 13.70 21.50 -4.98
CA THR A 342 13.35 22.70 -4.20
C THR A 342 14.11 22.73 -2.89
N ASN A 343 15.10 23.61 -2.79
CA ASN A 343 15.93 23.86 -1.59
C ASN A 343 15.14 24.41 -0.37
N ALA A 344 13.84 24.64 -0.49
CA ALA A 344 12.95 25.03 0.59
C ALA A 344 11.52 24.55 0.27
N THR A 345 11.29 23.26 0.43
CA THR A 345 9.93 22.73 0.27
C THR A 345 9.11 23.13 1.50
N THR A 346 8.18 24.06 1.33
CA THR A 346 7.31 24.51 2.41
C THR A 346 6.31 23.42 2.81
N ASN A 347 5.84 23.45 4.05
CA ASN A 347 4.78 22.55 4.53
C ASN A 347 3.54 22.58 3.62
N LEU A 348 3.21 23.74 3.05
CA LEU A 348 2.13 23.89 2.10
C LEU A 348 2.39 23.13 0.79
N ALA A 349 3.61 23.17 0.26
CA ALA A 349 4.00 22.45 -0.94
C ALA A 349 3.98 20.92 -0.70
N ILE A 350 4.45 20.47 0.47
CA ILE A 350 4.39 19.06 0.87
C ILE A 350 2.93 18.62 0.95
N LYS A 351 2.06 19.34 1.66
CA LYS A 351 0.62 19.02 1.74
C LYS A 351 -0.05 19.01 0.38
N ALA A 352 0.31 19.94 -0.52
CA ALA A 352 -0.22 19.97 -1.87
C ALA A 352 0.23 18.74 -2.70
N ALA A 353 1.47 18.28 -2.53
CA ALA A 353 1.97 17.07 -3.17
C ALA A 353 1.23 15.79 -2.70
N TYR A 354 0.92 15.70 -1.41
CA TYR A 354 0.17 14.58 -0.83
C TYR A 354 -1.34 14.60 -1.15
N SER A 355 -1.90 15.70 -1.64
CA SER A 355 -3.35 15.91 -1.77
C SER A 355 -4.06 14.83 -2.59
N LEU A 356 -3.46 14.34 -3.68
CA LEU A 356 -4.04 13.26 -4.49
C LEU A 356 -3.99 11.90 -3.78
N LEU A 357 -2.87 11.62 -3.13
CA LEU A 357 -2.71 10.40 -2.33
C LEU A 357 -3.69 10.39 -1.14
N ASP A 358 -3.87 11.52 -0.47
CA ASP A 358 -4.85 11.67 0.60
C ASP A 358 -6.29 11.47 0.13
N LEU A 359 -6.64 12.03 -1.03
CA LEU A 359 -7.94 11.79 -1.64
C LEU A 359 -8.19 10.30 -1.97
N LYS A 360 -7.15 9.58 -2.43
CA LYS A 360 -7.20 8.14 -2.67
C LYS A 360 -7.37 7.37 -1.36
N ALA A 361 -6.56 7.72 -0.35
CA ALA A 361 -6.60 7.12 0.97
C ALA A 361 -7.98 7.27 1.63
N ASN A 362 -8.61 8.45 1.55
CA ASN A 362 -9.96 8.72 2.06
C ASN A 362 -11.05 7.83 1.42
N LYS A 363 -10.87 7.42 0.16
CA LYS A 363 -11.78 6.46 -0.49
C LYS A 363 -11.57 5.04 0.02
N ILE A 364 -10.31 4.65 0.21
CA ILE A 364 -9.92 3.33 0.73
C ILE A 364 -10.38 3.18 2.17
N GLU A 365 -10.15 4.18 3.02
CA GLU A 365 -10.54 4.22 4.42
C GLU A 365 -12.03 3.88 4.63
N LYS A 366 -12.91 4.43 3.79
CA LYS A 366 -14.35 4.12 3.87
C LYS A 366 -14.64 2.62 3.69
N ARG A 367 -13.87 1.93 2.83
CA ARG A 367 -13.98 0.50 2.61
C ARG A 367 -13.33 -0.29 3.73
N LEU A 368 -12.17 0.17 4.15
CA LEU A 368 -11.43 -0.43 5.25
C LEU A 368 -12.23 -0.37 6.55
N LYS A 369 -12.85 0.76 6.89
CA LYS A 369 -13.78 0.86 8.04
C LYS A 369 -14.91 -0.16 8.00
N GLN A 370 -15.49 -0.41 6.82
CA GLN A 370 -16.54 -1.43 6.68
C GLN A 370 -16.00 -2.85 6.85
N PHE A 371 -14.79 -3.09 6.39
CA PHE A 371 -14.09 -4.35 6.54
C PHE A 371 -13.72 -4.60 8.02
N LEU A 372 -13.06 -3.64 8.67
CA LEU A 372 -12.65 -3.71 10.07
C LEU A 372 -13.84 -3.90 11.03
N ARG A 373 -15.00 -3.28 10.75
CA ARG A 373 -16.23 -3.51 11.53
C ARG A 373 -16.70 -4.96 11.50
N LYS A 374 -16.47 -5.67 10.40
CA LYS A 374 -16.85 -7.09 10.31
C LYS A 374 -15.90 -7.97 11.12
N LEU A 375 -14.58 -7.64 11.11
CA LEU A 375 -13.59 -8.30 11.96
C LEU A 375 -13.90 -8.04 13.43
N LEU A 376 -14.13 -6.79 13.79
CA LEU A 376 -14.48 -6.36 15.14
C LEU A 376 -15.70 -7.11 15.68
N LYS A 377 -16.71 -7.37 14.86
CA LYS A 377 -17.88 -8.14 15.29
C LYS A 377 -17.53 -9.54 15.77
N ILE A 378 -16.57 -10.20 15.14
CA ILE A 378 -16.12 -11.54 15.52
C ILE A 378 -15.40 -11.49 16.86
N VAL A 379 -14.45 -10.55 16.98
CA VAL A 379 -13.64 -10.38 18.20
C VAL A 379 -14.49 -9.93 19.39
N LEU A 380 -15.42 -8.98 19.20
CA LEU A 380 -16.32 -8.56 20.28
C LEU A 380 -17.21 -9.70 20.79
N ALA A 381 -17.67 -10.59 19.91
CA ALA A 381 -18.44 -11.76 20.34
C ALA A 381 -17.60 -12.66 21.25
N GLU A 382 -16.33 -12.85 20.94
CA GLU A 382 -15.40 -13.63 21.75
C GLU A 382 -15.06 -12.95 23.09
N ILE A 383 -14.73 -11.64 23.05
CA ILE A 383 -14.43 -10.85 24.27
C ILE A 383 -15.64 -10.91 25.24
N ASN A 384 -16.84 -10.71 24.73
CA ASN A 384 -18.05 -10.75 25.53
C ASN A 384 -18.30 -12.14 26.15
N GLU A 385 -18.00 -13.21 25.40
CA GLU A 385 -18.13 -14.57 25.88
C GLU A 385 -17.09 -14.89 26.97
N ILE A 386 -15.84 -14.50 26.78
CA ILE A 386 -14.75 -14.77 27.72
C ILE A 386 -14.93 -13.96 29.02
N ASN A 387 -15.22 -12.66 28.90
CA ASN A 387 -15.24 -11.71 30.01
C ASN A 387 -16.64 -11.57 30.65
N GLY A 388 -17.70 -12.15 30.05
CA GLY A 388 -19.08 -12.00 30.51
C GLY A 388 -19.62 -10.57 30.39
N THR A 389 -19.14 -9.83 29.37
CA THR A 389 -19.51 -8.43 29.08
C THR A 389 -20.52 -8.34 27.92
N ASP A 390 -21.04 -7.14 27.64
CA ASP A 390 -21.93 -6.86 26.52
C ASP A 390 -21.46 -5.64 25.71
N TYR A 391 -20.19 -5.65 25.30
CA TYR A 391 -19.64 -4.61 24.45
C TYR A 391 -20.24 -4.66 23.05
N GLN A 392 -20.51 -3.48 22.50
CA GLN A 392 -21.13 -3.32 21.20
C GLN A 392 -20.20 -2.61 20.22
N GLN A 393 -20.45 -2.77 18.92
CA GLN A 393 -19.66 -2.07 17.87
C GLN A 393 -19.67 -0.53 18.00
N LYS A 394 -20.67 0.06 18.64
CA LYS A 394 -20.75 1.49 18.90
C LYS A 394 -19.74 1.98 19.96
N ASP A 395 -19.25 1.09 20.81
CA ASP A 395 -18.29 1.39 21.86
C ASP A 395 -16.84 1.45 21.31
N VAL A 396 -16.68 1.19 20.00
CA VAL A 396 -15.41 1.21 19.28
C VAL A 396 -15.49 2.16 18.08
N TYR A 397 -14.54 3.05 17.98
CA TYR A 397 -14.36 3.92 16.81
C TYR A 397 -13.02 3.66 16.13
N PHE A 398 -12.88 4.11 14.87
CA PHE A 398 -11.66 3.91 14.09
C PHE A 398 -10.97 5.24 13.88
N ALA A 399 -9.71 5.34 14.35
CA ALA A 399 -8.81 6.45 14.10
C ALA A 399 -7.87 6.10 12.93
N PHE A 400 -7.71 7.03 11.99
CA PHE A 400 -6.79 6.91 10.87
C PHE A 400 -5.94 8.19 10.82
N ASP A 401 -4.97 8.23 11.71
CA ASP A 401 -4.06 9.37 11.84
C ASP A 401 -2.88 9.15 10.89
N ARG A 402 -2.88 9.91 9.80
CA ARG A 402 -1.83 9.84 8.77
C ARG A 402 -0.80 10.91 9.01
N GLU A 403 0.44 10.48 9.14
CA GLU A 403 1.55 11.42 9.25
C GLU A 403 2.01 11.88 7.85
N ILE A 404 1.90 13.17 7.62
CA ILE A 404 2.53 13.82 6.47
C ILE A 404 3.85 14.39 6.96
N PRO A 405 4.98 14.05 6.33
CA PRO A 405 6.27 14.67 6.66
C PRO A 405 6.17 16.20 6.66
N THR A 406 6.76 16.84 7.64
CA THR A 406 6.78 18.29 7.77
C THR A 406 8.20 18.80 7.64
N ASN A 407 8.34 20.05 7.24
CA ASN A 407 9.64 20.72 7.22
C ASN A 407 9.95 21.21 8.66
N GLU A 408 10.91 20.55 9.32
CA GLU A 408 11.31 20.87 10.69
C GLU A 408 11.81 22.33 10.84
N GLN A 409 12.53 22.85 9.84
CA GLN A 409 13.00 24.24 9.87
C GLN A 409 11.83 25.23 9.77
N GLU A 410 10.84 24.96 8.94
CA GLU A 410 9.64 25.79 8.85
C GLU A 410 8.80 25.69 10.11
N ASN A 411 8.69 24.51 10.74
CA ASN A 411 8.00 24.33 12.02
C ASN A 411 8.70 25.13 13.12
N ALA A 412 10.01 25.00 13.25
CA ALA A 412 10.79 25.77 14.21
C ALA A 412 10.66 27.31 13.99
N GLN A 413 10.60 27.75 12.73
CA GLN A 413 10.37 29.16 12.41
C GLN A 413 8.94 29.60 12.75
N ILE A 414 7.95 28.75 12.58
CA ILE A 414 6.55 29.02 12.97
C ILE A 414 6.47 29.10 14.49
N GLU A 415 7.06 28.17 15.24
CA GLU A 415 7.11 28.16 16.70
C GLU A 415 7.82 29.41 17.25
N LEU A 416 8.96 29.78 16.66
CA LEU A 416 9.66 31.03 17.02
C LEU A 416 8.78 32.26 16.77
N THR A 417 8.07 32.28 15.63
CA THR A 417 7.18 33.41 15.30
C THR A 417 5.99 33.48 16.24
N ASP A 418 5.41 32.32 16.61
CA ASP A 418 4.33 32.25 17.59
C ASP A 418 4.78 32.64 18.99
N ALA A 419 5.98 32.24 19.43
CA ALA A 419 6.58 32.68 20.68
C ALA A 419 6.81 34.21 20.70
N GLN A 420 7.33 34.75 19.59
CA GLN A 420 7.50 36.22 19.45
C GLN A 420 6.16 36.96 19.47
N ARG A 421 5.11 36.38 18.84
CA ARG A 421 3.76 36.95 18.89
C ARG A 421 3.21 36.93 20.32
N LYS A 422 3.26 35.77 21.00
CA LYS A 422 2.85 35.68 22.43
C LYS A 422 3.60 36.68 23.31
N GLN A 423 4.92 36.79 23.13
CA GLN A 423 5.72 37.78 23.84
C GLN A 423 5.26 39.24 23.57
N THR A 424 4.96 39.55 22.30
CA THR A 424 4.47 40.90 21.92
C THR A 424 3.10 41.19 22.53
N GLU A 425 2.19 40.21 22.52
CA GLU A 425 0.86 40.31 23.12
C GLU A 425 0.94 40.50 24.62
N ILE A 426 1.77 39.72 25.34
CA ILE A 426 2.04 39.89 26.77
C ILE A 426 2.65 41.28 27.06
N THR A 427 3.63 41.74 26.27
CA THR A 427 4.20 43.07 26.41
C THR A 427 3.15 44.16 26.22
N THR A 428 2.23 43.97 25.28
CA THR A 428 1.10 44.90 25.05
C THR A 428 0.16 44.94 26.24
N LEU A 429 -0.18 43.79 26.85
CA LEU A 429 -0.98 43.70 28.07
C LEU A 429 -0.28 44.39 29.24
N LEU A 430 1.04 44.21 29.40
CA LEU A 430 1.82 44.89 30.43
C LEU A 430 1.87 46.41 30.24
N ASN A 431 1.91 46.90 29.00
CA ASN A 431 1.87 48.35 28.72
C ASN A 431 0.55 49.02 29.12
N ILE A 432 -0.56 48.26 29.10
CA ILE A 432 -1.88 48.72 29.53
C ILE A 432 -2.22 48.33 30.97
N ALA A 433 -1.30 47.67 31.69
CA ALA A 433 -1.49 47.16 33.03
C ALA A 433 -1.96 48.23 34.04
N THR A 434 -1.54 49.51 33.85
CA THR A 434 -1.96 50.63 34.68
C THR A 434 -3.46 50.98 34.57
N HIS A 435 -4.13 50.43 33.57
CA HIS A 435 -5.56 50.66 33.30
C HIS A 435 -6.42 49.42 33.57
N LEU A 436 -5.83 48.31 34.03
CA LEU A 436 -6.50 47.06 34.36
C LEU A 436 -6.27 46.71 35.83
N ASP A 437 -7.19 45.98 36.43
CA ASP A 437 -6.95 45.37 37.74
C ASP A 437 -6.03 44.17 37.62
N ASN A 438 -5.29 43.83 38.68
CA ASN A 438 -4.27 42.76 38.65
C ASN A 438 -4.86 41.39 38.32
N GLU A 439 -6.09 41.09 38.79
CA GLU A 439 -6.73 39.81 38.54
C GLU A 439 -7.07 39.64 37.03
N THR A 440 -7.66 40.64 36.41
CA THR A 440 -7.97 40.65 34.98
C THR A 440 -6.71 40.60 34.13
N LEU A 441 -5.65 41.33 34.53
CA LEU A 441 -4.38 41.27 33.80
C LEU A 441 -3.77 39.87 33.82
N MET A 442 -3.72 39.24 35.00
CA MET A 442 -3.18 37.87 35.12
C MET A 442 -4.02 36.83 34.39
N GLN A 443 -5.35 36.96 34.40
CA GLN A 443 -6.23 36.08 33.60
C GLN A 443 -5.91 36.21 32.12
N LEU A 444 -5.74 37.41 31.58
CA LEU A 444 -5.38 37.63 30.18
C LEU A 444 -3.99 37.11 29.83
N ILE A 445 -3.01 37.23 30.72
CA ILE A 445 -1.66 36.69 30.52
C ILE A 445 -1.73 35.14 30.51
N CYS A 446 -2.45 34.55 31.46
CA CYS A 446 -2.63 33.10 31.52
C CYS A 446 -3.33 32.54 30.26
N GLU A 447 -4.33 33.27 29.74
CA GLU A 447 -5.01 32.90 28.49
C GLU A 447 -4.03 32.91 27.29
N GLN A 448 -3.09 33.85 27.22
CA GLN A 448 -2.06 33.90 26.18
C GLN A 448 -1.01 32.79 26.31
N LEU A 449 -0.74 32.33 27.53
CA LEU A 449 0.21 31.25 27.81
C LEU A 449 -0.44 29.86 27.80
N ASP A 450 -1.76 29.75 27.52
CA ASP A 450 -2.54 28.50 27.60
C ASP A 450 -2.50 27.83 28.99
N ILE A 451 -2.41 28.64 30.07
CA ILE A 451 -2.37 28.21 31.47
C ILE A 451 -3.73 28.49 32.13
N ASP A 452 -4.29 27.53 32.87
CA ASP A 452 -5.49 27.82 33.65
C ASP A 452 -5.16 28.71 34.84
N TYR A 453 -5.76 29.90 34.88
CA TYR A 453 -5.56 30.86 35.99
C TYR A 453 -5.87 30.27 37.37
N ASN A 454 -6.84 29.35 37.46
CA ASN A 454 -7.21 28.72 38.74
C ASN A 454 -6.10 27.82 39.29
N ASP A 455 -5.24 27.25 38.46
CA ASP A 455 -4.14 26.37 38.88
C ASP A 455 -2.96 27.16 39.49
N ILE A 456 -2.85 28.44 39.15
CA ILE A 456 -1.75 29.29 39.63
C ILE A 456 -2.20 30.39 40.59
N LYS A 457 -3.49 30.65 40.73
CA LYS A 457 -4.06 31.73 41.58
C LYS A 457 -3.52 31.71 43.00
N ASP A 458 -3.42 30.54 43.63
CA ASP A 458 -2.96 30.37 45.01
C ASP A 458 -1.43 30.50 45.16
N LYS A 459 -0.70 30.52 44.05
CA LYS A 459 0.76 30.64 43.99
C LYS A 459 1.21 32.07 43.70
N LEU A 460 0.30 32.97 43.36
CA LEU A 460 0.60 34.37 43.08
C LEU A 460 0.86 35.13 44.39
N PRO A 461 1.87 36.04 44.43
CA PRO A 461 2.11 36.86 45.59
C PRO A 461 0.93 37.80 45.88
N GLU A 462 0.59 38.01 47.18
CA GLU A 462 -0.42 38.98 47.57
C GLU A 462 -0.06 40.37 47.07
N PRO A 463 -0.98 41.15 46.50
CA PRO A 463 -0.70 42.49 46.01
C PRO A 463 -0.34 43.43 47.16
N ASP A 464 0.85 43.97 47.15
CA ASP A 464 1.33 44.97 48.11
C ASP A 464 0.68 46.31 47.77
N GLU A 465 -0.11 46.91 48.69
CA GLU A 465 -0.92 48.12 48.48
C GLU A 465 -0.12 49.35 48.05
N ASN A 466 1.23 49.32 48.11
CA ASN A 466 2.10 50.49 47.92
C ASN A 466 3.22 50.36 46.89
N THR A 467 3.28 49.27 46.14
CA THR A 467 4.29 49.13 45.08
C THR A 467 3.62 48.92 43.73
N PRO A 468 3.95 49.73 42.70
CA PRO A 468 3.52 49.41 41.36
C PRO A 468 4.10 48.02 40.99
N TYR A 469 3.24 47.12 40.61
CA TYR A 469 3.57 45.73 40.24
C TYR A 469 4.79 45.70 39.31
N LYS A 470 5.90 45.16 39.79
CA LYS A 470 7.06 44.89 38.92
C LYS A 470 6.79 43.62 38.16
N ALA A 471 5.99 43.73 37.12
CA ALA A 471 5.65 42.66 36.22
C ALA A 471 6.87 41.88 35.71
N GLN A 472 8.04 42.52 35.63
CA GLN A 472 9.28 41.92 35.16
C GLN A 472 9.76 40.75 36.03
N SER A 473 9.61 40.84 37.37
CA SER A 473 10.12 39.77 38.27
C SER A 473 9.24 38.51 38.31
N THR A 474 7.96 38.65 37.98
CA THR A 474 7.03 37.52 37.96
C THR A 474 7.13 36.79 36.64
N ILE A 475 7.35 37.50 35.53
CA ILE A 475 7.59 36.93 34.22
C ILE A 475 8.93 36.20 34.19
N ASP A 476 9.99 36.78 34.75
CA ASP A 476 11.29 36.12 34.87
C ASP A 476 11.22 34.83 35.72
N ALA A 477 10.31 34.76 36.71
CA ALA A 477 10.08 33.55 37.50
C ALA A 477 9.33 32.46 36.72
N ILE A 478 8.33 32.82 35.94
CA ILE A 478 7.56 31.87 35.10
C ILE A 478 8.43 31.32 33.95
N MET A 479 9.20 32.20 33.28
CA MET A 479 10.09 31.81 32.17
C MET A 479 11.25 30.92 32.63
N THR A 480 11.74 31.10 33.90
CA THR A 480 12.78 30.23 34.45
C THR A 480 12.28 28.86 34.90
N GLU A 481 10.99 28.66 35.16
CA GLU A 481 10.41 27.33 35.41
C GLU A 481 10.28 26.55 34.11
N GLU A 482 9.85 27.13 32.98
CA GLU A 482 9.80 26.45 31.67
C GLU A 482 11.21 26.06 31.17
N GLU A 483 12.25 26.91 31.31
CA GLU A 483 13.62 26.54 30.96
C GLU A 483 14.20 25.42 31.84
N SER A 484 13.67 25.21 33.06
CA SER A 484 14.12 24.13 33.95
C SER A 484 13.48 22.79 33.68
N GLU A 485 12.29 22.73 33.07
CA GLU A 485 11.64 21.50 32.66
C GLU A 485 12.19 20.98 31.32
N ASP A 486 12.54 21.88 30.40
CA ASP A 486 13.10 21.50 29.08
C ASP A 486 14.56 20.98 29.16
N ASN A 487 15.30 21.34 30.24
CA ASN A 487 16.70 20.92 30.44
C ASN A 487 16.86 19.60 31.21
N SER A 488 15.79 18.96 31.65
CA SER A 488 15.89 17.68 32.38
C SER A 488 15.83 16.42 31.46
N GLY A 489 15.72 16.60 30.14
CA GLY A 489 15.59 15.54 29.15
C GLY A 489 16.85 15.19 28.32
N GLY A 490 18.00 15.83 28.63
CA GLY A 490 19.21 15.65 27.82
C GLY A 490 20.32 14.91 28.54
N ASP A 491 20.21 13.61 28.74
CA ASP A 491 21.39 12.81 29.09
C ASP A 491 21.93 12.08 27.85
N VAL A 492 23.16 12.45 27.57
CA VAL A 492 24.09 12.01 26.54
C VAL A 492 24.34 10.49 26.63
N ILE A 493 24.31 9.81 25.51
CA ILE A 493 25.09 8.58 25.33
C ILE A 493 26.03 8.78 24.13
N GLU A 494 27.31 8.58 24.41
CA GLU A 494 28.41 8.45 23.46
C GLU A 494 28.18 7.41 22.36
#